data_c976b543b0cf36e68378d79b8187f213
#
_entry.id   c976b543b0cf36e68378d79b8187f213
#
_cell.length_a   1.000
_cell.length_b   1.000
_cell.length_c   1.000
_cell.angle_alpha   90.00
_cell.angle_beta   90.00
_cell.angle_gamma   90.00
#
_symmetry.space_group_name_H-M   'P 1'
#
loop_
_entity.id
_entity.type
_entity.pdbx_description
1 polymer ?
#
loop_
_entity_poly.entity_id
_entity_poly.type
_entity_poly.pdbx_seq_one_letter_code
_entity_poly.pdbx_strand_id
1 'polypeptide(L)'
;MPTRRAALLIAASTLGMPCVVGVPTAVGAEASATAFVTKIYDAYKGESSKGILIDTDAAIRRYFEPSLAALISKDQKDAARRHDVPTLDGDPFIDGQDWDISAVDIAVRDASPDKAVATVSFKNIDHATTVVLDLIKIKSDWRIANITWQRDGGKKETLRGLYRH
;
A
#
# COMPACT_ATOMS: atom_id res chain seq x y z
N MET A 1 -11.73 -25.40 85.01
CA MET A 1 -11.11 -25.92 83.78
C MET A 1 -11.45 -25.00 82.66
N PRO A 2 -10.52 -24.22 82.12
CA PRO A 2 -10.80 -23.26 81.08
C PRO A 2 -10.49 -23.84 79.68
N THR A 3 -11.48 -23.75 78.80
CA THR A 3 -11.41 -24.10 77.38
C THR A 3 -10.77 -22.96 76.57
N ARG A 4 -9.66 -23.25 75.94
CA ARG A 4 -8.94 -22.32 75.00
C ARG A 4 -9.71 -22.27 73.68
N ARG A 5 -10.15 -21.06 73.29
CA ARG A 5 -10.66 -20.77 71.95
C ARG A 5 -9.48 -20.33 71.06
N ALA A 6 -9.22 -21.10 70.01
CA ALA A 6 -8.27 -20.74 68.95
C ALA A 6 -8.96 -19.77 67.98
N ALA A 7 -8.36 -18.59 67.77
CA ALA A 7 -8.79 -17.64 66.76
C ALA A 7 -8.10 -17.99 65.44
N LEU A 8 -8.86 -18.23 64.40
CA LEU A 8 -8.42 -18.51 63.04
C LEU A 8 -8.29 -17.16 62.30
N LEU A 9 -7.08 -16.75 62.01
CA LEU A 9 -6.80 -15.57 61.17
C LEU A 9 -6.88 -16.00 59.71
N ILE A 10 -7.87 -15.50 58.96
CA ILE A 10 -8.01 -15.66 57.52
C ILE A 10 -7.21 -14.53 56.85
N ALA A 11 -6.06 -14.85 56.23
CA ALA A 11 -5.33 -13.98 55.39
C ALA A 11 -5.97 -13.90 54.00
N ALA A 12 -6.55 -12.77 53.66
CA ALA A 12 -7.05 -12.51 52.30
C ALA A 12 -5.90 -12.13 51.38
N SER A 13 -5.49 -13.05 50.52
CA SER A 13 -4.51 -12.79 49.44
C SER A 13 -5.24 -12.14 48.26
N THR A 14 -5.07 -10.85 48.07
CA THR A 14 -5.49 -10.16 46.84
C THR A 14 -4.53 -10.52 45.71
N LEU A 15 -4.95 -11.39 44.80
CA LEU A 15 -4.25 -11.59 43.52
C LEU A 15 -4.45 -10.33 42.66
N GLY A 16 -3.42 -9.53 42.56
CA GLY A 16 -3.33 -8.46 41.57
C GLY A 16 -3.21 -9.06 40.17
N MET A 17 -4.26 -8.92 39.37
CA MET A 17 -4.26 -9.30 37.97
C MET A 17 -3.41 -8.26 37.20
N PRO A 18 -2.32 -8.67 36.49
CA PRO A 18 -1.60 -7.73 35.62
C PRO A 18 -2.49 -7.34 34.45
N CYS A 19 -2.82 -6.05 34.36
CA CYS A 19 -3.48 -5.48 33.20
C CYS A 19 -2.48 -5.55 32.02
N VAL A 20 -2.64 -6.55 31.17
CA VAL A 20 -1.90 -6.65 29.90
C VAL A 20 -2.48 -5.55 29.00
N VAL A 21 -1.79 -4.42 28.96
CA VAL A 21 -2.05 -3.38 27.97
C VAL A 21 -1.65 -3.96 26.62
N GLY A 22 -2.62 -4.48 25.87
CA GLY A 22 -2.44 -4.96 24.52
C GLY A 22 -1.98 -3.80 23.65
N VAL A 23 -0.71 -3.80 23.26
CA VAL A 23 -0.19 -2.90 22.22
C VAL A 23 -0.96 -3.23 20.95
N PRO A 24 -1.68 -2.29 20.30
CA PRO A 24 -2.33 -2.57 19.04
C PRO A 24 -1.25 -2.97 18.03
N THR A 25 -1.26 -4.21 17.64
CA THR A 25 -0.31 -4.74 16.68
C THR A 25 -0.55 -4.09 15.33
N ALA A 26 0.47 -3.52 14.74
CA ALA A 26 0.51 -2.98 13.36
C ALA A 26 0.08 -4.00 12.28
N VAL A 27 -0.12 -5.27 12.65
CA VAL A 27 -0.56 -6.39 11.81
C VAL A 27 -1.84 -6.08 11.03
N GLY A 28 -2.80 -5.34 11.64
CA GLY A 28 -4.06 -5.01 10.95
C GLY A 28 -3.89 -3.98 9.83
N ALA A 29 -2.98 -3.00 10.00
CA ALA A 29 -2.71 -1.98 8.99
C ALA A 29 -1.90 -2.57 7.82
N GLU A 30 -0.90 -3.41 8.11
CA GLU A 30 -0.08 -4.11 7.13
C GLU A 30 -0.93 -5.07 6.28
N ALA A 31 -1.74 -5.92 6.90
CA ALA A 31 -2.63 -6.83 6.20
C ALA A 31 -3.60 -6.07 5.27
N SER A 32 -4.08 -4.92 5.69
CA SER A 32 -4.96 -4.06 4.87
C SER A 32 -4.22 -3.42 3.70
N ALA A 33 -2.98 -2.95 3.89
CA ALA A 33 -2.12 -2.43 2.82
C ALA A 33 -1.76 -3.54 1.83
N THR A 34 -1.42 -4.72 2.31
CA THR A 34 -1.16 -5.89 1.48
C THR A 34 -2.37 -6.26 0.64
N ALA A 35 -3.57 -6.29 1.23
CA ALA A 35 -4.80 -6.58 0.50
C ALA A 35 -5.08 -5.53 -0.60
N PHE A 36 -4.81 -4.25 -0.33
CA PHE A 36 -4.95 -3.19 -1.33
C PHE A 36 -4.00 -3.39 -2.51
N VAL A 37 -2.72 -3.68 -2.25
CA VAL A 37 -1.72 -3.91 -3.30
C VAL A 37 -2.00 -5.20 -4.06
N THR A 38 -2.34 -6.30 -3.38
CA THR A 38 -2.71 -7.57 -4.02
C THR A 38 -3.85 -7.38 -5.01
N LYS A 39 -4.88 -6.61 -4.64
CA LYS A 39 -6.01 -6.32 -5.53
C LYS A 39 -5.60 -5.55 -6.79
N ILE A 40 -4.59 -4.69 -6.73
CA ILE A 40 -4.04 -4.00 -7.89
C ILE A 40 -3.42 -5.04 -8.84
N TYR A 41 -2.52 -5.88 -8.35
CA TYR A 41 -1.81 -6.84 -9.20
C TYR A 41 -2.66 -8.03 -9.64
N ASP A 42 -3.73 -8.37 -8.93
CA ASP A 42 -4.70 -9.36 -9.38
C ASP A 42 -5.43 -8.94 -10.68
N ALA A 43 -5.54 -7.63 -10.94
CA ALA A 43 -6.13 -7.11 -12.18
C ALA A 43 -5.30 -7.40 -13.44
N TYR A 44 -4.03 -7.79 -13.27
CA TYR A 44 -3.10 -8.10 -14.36
C TYR A 44 -2.89 -9.61 -14.55
N LYS A 45 -3.52 -10.46 -13.73
CA LYS A 45 -3.35 -11.91 -13.81
C LYS A 45 -4.31 -12.56 -14.81
N GLY A 46 -3.79 -13.48 -15.61
CA GLY A 46 -4.54 -14.30 -16.54
C GLY A 46 -4.79 -13.66 -17.90
N GLU A 47 -5.10 -14.50 -18.90
CA GLU A 47 -5.24 -14.12 -20.31
C GLU A 47 -6.34 -13.08 -20.60
N SER A 48 -7.36 -12.99 -19.74
CA SER A 48 -8.46 -12.02 -19.87
C SER A 48 -8.29 -10.79 -18.97
N SER A 49 -7.11 -10.56 -18.44
CA SER A 49 -6.84 -9.44 -17.55
C SER A 49 -7.00 -8.11 -18.30
N LYS A 50 -7.55 -7.11 -17.59
CA LYS A 50 -7.79 -5.77 -18.16
C LYS A 50 -6.86 -4.70 -17.58
N GLY A 51 -5.99 -5.09 -16.64
CA GLY A 51 -5.17 -4.13 -15.90
C GLY A 51 -5.99 -3.13 -15.10
N ILE A 52 -5.33 -2.05 -14.69
CA ILE A 52 -5.96 -0.92 -13.99
C ILE A 52 -6.05 0.26 -14.96
N LEU A 53 -7.27 0.63 -15.33
CA LEU A 53 -7.50 1.85 -16.11
C LEU A 53 -7.56 3.05 -15.17
N ILE A 54 -6.74 4.07 -15.46
CA ILE A 54 -6.70 5.37 -14.76
C ILE A 54 -7.06 6.51 -15.72
N ASP A 55 -8.08 6.30 -16.54
CA ASP A 55 -8.54 7.19 -17.62
C ASP A 55 -9.58 8.24 -17.18
N THR A 56 -10.06 8.14 -15.94
CA THR A 56 -11.05 9.07 -15.37
C THR A 56 -10.58 9.63 -14.03
N ASP A 57 -11.04 10.85 -13.70
CA ASP A 57 -10.77 11.45 -12.38
C ASP A 57 -11.24 10.56 -11.22
N ALA A 58 -12.29 9.77 -11.40
CA ALA A 58 -12.80 8.85 -10.38
C ALA A 58 -11.86 7.64 -10.21
N ALA A 59 -11.39 7.06 -11.31
CA ALA A 59 -10.43 5.96 -11.32
C ALA A 59 -9.09 6.40 -10.69
N ILE A 60 -8.57 7.56 -11.08
CA ILE A 60 -7.33 8.11 -10.53
C ILE A 60 -7.47 8.29 -9.01
N ARG A 61 -8.54 8.93 -8.51
CA ARG A 61 -8.77 9.13 -7.06
C ARG A 61 -9.00 7.86 -6.27
N ARG A 62 -9.36 6.77 -6.92
CA ARG A 62 -9.52 5.47 -6.27
C ARG A 62 -8.18 4.89 -5.81
N TYR A 63 -7.13 5.10 -6.58
CA TYR A 63 -5.81 4.51 -6.32
C TYR A 63 -4.82 5.50 -5.72
N PHE A 64 -4.86 6.77 -6.11
CA PHE A 64 -3.88 7.78 -5.72
C PHE A 64 -4.42 8.74 -4.66
N GLU A 65 -3.51 9.21 -3.81
CA GLU A 65 -3.84 10.24 -2.83
C GLU A 65 -4.15 11.57 -3.54
N PRO A 66 -4.90 12.52 -2.88
CA PRO A 66 -5.49 13.66 -3.58
C PRO A 66 -4.50 14.54 -4.36
N SER A 67 -3.28 14.79 -3.80
CA SER A 67 -2.33 15.67 -4.47
C SER A 67 -1.70 15.03 -5.70
N LEU A 68 -1.39 13.72 -5.64
CA LEU A 68 -0.89 12.99 -6.80
C LEU A 68 -1.99 12.79 -7.84
N ALA A 69 -3.21 12.48 -7.40
CA ALA A 69 -4.37 12.37 -8.27
C ALA A 69 -4.62 13.67 -9.07
N ALA A 70 -4.46 14.83 -8.42
CA ALA A 70 -4.60 16.12 -9.09
C ALA A 70 -3.52 16.36 -10.16
N LEU A 71 -2.27 15.92 -9.92
CA LEU A 71 -1.20 16.02 -10.91
C LEU A 71 -1.50 15.17 -12.14
N ILE A 72 -1.88 13.90 -11.95
CA ILE A 72 -2.22 12.98 -13.04
C ILE A 72 -3.42 13.51 -13.84
N SER A 73 -4.50 13.90 -13.16
CA SER A 73 -5.70 14.43 -13.83
C SER A 73 -5.41 15.72 -14.60
N LYS A 74 -4.53 16.58 -14.07
CA LYS A 74 -4.14 17.81 -14.76
C LYS A 74 -3.35 17.49 -16.02
N ASP A 75 -2.38 16.61 -15.94
CA ASP A 75 -1.53 16.18 -17.06
C ASP A 75 -2.38 15.61 -18.20
N GLN A 76 -3.29 14.67 -17.90
CA GLN A 76 -4.20 14.10 -18.90
C GLN A 76 -5.08 15.16 -19.59
N LYS A 77 -5.64 16.12 -18.81
CA LYS A 77 -6.45 17.21 -19.38
C LYS A 77 -5.63 18.17 -20.22
N ASP A 78 -4.40 18.44 -19.81
CA ASP A 78 -3.50 19.32 -20.55
C ASP A 78 -3.05 18.67 -21.87
N ALA A 79 -2.73 17.40 -21.85
CA ALA A 79 -2.38 16.61 -23.02
C ALA A 79 -3.54 16.56 -24.02
N ALA A 80 -4.75 16.24 -23.54
CA ALA A 80 -5.95 16.20 -24.36
C ALA A 80 -6.25 17.54 -25.05
N ARG A 81 -6.04 18.68 -24.35
CA ARG A 81 -6.22 20.03 -24.95
C ARG A 81 -5.19 20.36 -26.02
N ARG A 82 -3.98 19.79 -25.90
CA ARG A 82 -2.91 19.99 -26.89
C ARG A 82 -2.93 18.95 -28.01
N HIS A 83 -3.83 17.96 -27.95
CA HIS A 83 -3.83 16.78 -28.81
C HIS A 83 -2.47 16.04 -28.76
N ASP A 84 -1.94 15.89 -27.57
CA ASP A 84 -0.62 15.34 -27.27
C ASP A 84 -0.74 14.16 -26.29
N VAL A 85 0.35 13.42 -26.08
CA VAL A 85 0.46 12.34 -25.11
C VAL A 85 0.68 12.93 -23.71
N PRO A 86 0.05 12.40 -22.65
CA PRO A 86 0.35 12.82 -21.29
C PRO A 86 1.77 12.45 -20.89
N THR A 87 2.30 13.16 -19.90
CA THR A 87 3.63 12.87 -19.32
C THR A 87 3.71 11.45 -18.76
N LEU A 88 2.61 10.97 -18.14
CA LEU A 88 2.45 9.58 -17.79
C LEU A 88 1.86 8.82 -18.98
N ASP A 89 2.74 8.30 -19.83
CA ASP A 89 2.39 7.55 -21.04
C ASP A 89 2.57 6.04 -20.83
N GLY A 90 1.85 5.48 -19.91
CA GLY A 90 1.89 4.05 -19.62
C GLY A 90 1.20 3.70 -18.32
N ASP A 91 1.09 2.42 -18.06
CA ASP A 91 0.53 1.92 -16.81
C ASP A 91 1.59 2.00 -15.70
N PRO A 92 1.40 2.85 -14.67
CA PRO A 92 2.39 3.05 -13.63
C PRO A 92 2.59 1.84 -12.71
N PHE A 93 1.66 0.89 -12.68
CA PHE A 93 1.74 -0.29 -11.82
C PHE A 93 2.65 -1.37 -12.37
N ILE A 94 2.82 -1.39 -13.69
CA ILE A 94 3.64 -2.39 -14.38
C ILE A 94 4.86 -1.82 -15.10
N ASP A 95 4.99 -0.48 -15.09
CA ASP A 95 6.05 0.23 -15.77
C ASP A 95 6.12 -0.09 -17.28
N GLY A 96 4.96 -0.11 -17.92
CA GLY A 96 4.84 -0.49 -19.32
C GLY A 96 3.46 -0.22 -19.90
N GLN A 97 3.27 -0.57 -21.17
CA GLN A 97 2.00 -0.48 -21.88
C GLN A 97 1.34 -1.85 -22.09
N ASP A 98 2.17 -2.88 -22.24
CA ASP A 98 1.74 -4.26 -22.42
C ASP A 98 2.17 -5.11 -21.23
N TRP A 99 1.43 -6.19 -20.95
CA TRP A 99 1.75 -7.10 -19.85
C TRP A 99 1.45 -8.56 -20.14
N ASP A 100 2.33 -9.40 -19.63
CA ASP A 100 2.15 -10.81 -19.34
C ASP A 100 2.86 -11.09 -18.02
N ILE A 101 2.11 -10.86 -16.92
CA ILE A 101 2.69 -10.81 -15.57
C ILE A 101 2.68 -12.19 -14.93
N SER A 102 3.85 -12.59 -14.45
CA SER A 102 4.06 -13.82 -13.68
C SER A 102 4.97 -13.58 -12.48
N ALA A 103 5.05 -14.57 -11.58
CA ALA A 103 5.96 -14.57 -10.42
C ALA A 103 5.83 -13.30 -9.55
N VAL A 104 4.60 -12.87 -9.27
CA VAL A 104 4.35 -11.67 -8.45
C VAL A 104 4.67 -11.95 -6.99
N ASP A 105 5.60 -11.20 -6.44
CA ASP A 105 5.94 -11.14 -5.01
C ASP A 105 5.63 -9.76 -4.45
N ILE A 106 4.94 -9.72 -3.31
CA ILE A 106 4.50 -8.47 -2.66
C ILE A 106 5.00 -8.45 -1.22
N ALA A 107 5.96 -7.59 -0.95
CA ALA A 107 6.49 -7.33 0.39
C ALA A 107 6.00 -5.97 0.89
N VAL A 108 5.22 -5.95 1.97
CA VAL A 108 4.72 -4.71 2.58
C VAL A 108 5.38 -4.50 3.94
N ARG A 109 5.81 -3.29 4.22
CA ARG A 109 6.37 -2.86 5.51
C ARG A 109 5.64 -1.61 5.99
N ASP A 110 5.16 -1.65 7.22
CA ASP A 110 4.61 -0.49 7.89
C ASP A 110 5.69 0.53 8.20
N ALA A 111 5.41 1.80 7.91
CA ALA A 111 6.21 2.93 8.35
C ALA A 111 5.54 3.63 9.57
N SER A 112 4.20 3.57 9.64
CA SER A 112 3.35 4.02 10.75
C SER A 112 1.94 3.44 10.57
N PRO A 113 1.00 3.63 11.52
CA PRO A 113 -0.37 3.12 11.40
C PRO A 113 -1.14 3.57 10.14
N ASP A 114 -0.71 4.68 9.54
CA ASP A 114 -1.31 5.29 8.36
C ASP A 114 -0.39 5.35 7.14
N LYS A 115 0.82 4.76 7.21
CA LYS A 115 1.79 4.72 6.12
C LYS A 115 2.44 3.36 6.01
N ALA A 116 2.59 2.89 4.78
CA ALA A 116 3.30 1.66 4.46
C ALA A 116 4.09 1.82 3.16
N VAL A 117 5.05 0.95 2.96
CA VAL A 117 5.81 0.83 1.71
C VAL A 117 5.64 -0.58 1.20
N ALA A 118 5.13 -0.72 -0.01
CA ALA A 118 5.04 -1.99 -0.70
C ALA A 118 6.12 -2.07 -1.78
N THR A 119 6.91 -3.14 -1.74
CA THR A 119 7.81 -3.50 -2.83
C THR A 119 7.17 -4.66 -3.58
N VAL A 120 6.92 -4.47 -4.86
CA VAL A 120 6.34 -5.50 -5.72
C VAL A 120 7.33 -5.86 -6.80
N SER A 121 7.71 -7.12 -6.83
CA SER A 121 8.60 -7.70 -7.83
C SER A 121 7.83 -8.71 -8.67
N PHE A 122 7.99 -8.65 -9.97
CA PHE A 122 7.32 -9.54 -10.89
C PHE A 122 8.13 -9.71 -12.17
N LYS A 123 7.78 -10.72 -12.95
CA LYS A 123 8.25 -10.87 -14.32
C LYS A 123 7.16 -10.36 -15.26
N ASN A 124 7.48 -9.38 -16.11
CA ASN A 124 6.59 -8.90 -17.17
C ASN A 124 7.17 -9.31 -18.51
N ILE A 125 6.46 -10.20 -19.22
CA ILE A 125 6.95 -10.86 -20.44
C ILE A 125 8.28 -11.57 -20.09
N ASP A 126 9.42 -11.01 -20.46
CA ASP A 126 10.75 -11.57 -20.18
C ASP A 126 11.61 -10.72 -19.24
N HIS A 127 11.07 -9.60 -18.73
CA HIS A 127 11.82 -8.66 -17.91
C HIS A 127 11.41 -8.75 -16.43
N ALA A 128 12.41 -8.83 -15.55
CA ALA A 128 12.20 -8.66 -14.12
C ALA A 128 11.97 -7.17 -13.81
N THR A 129 10.84 -6.88 -13.18
CA THR A 129 10.43 -5.52 -12.86
C THR A 129 10.23 -5.39 -11.35
N THR A 130 10.64 -4.27 -10.78
CA THR A 130 10.38 -3.93 -9.39
C THR A 130 9.78 -2.55 -9.31
N VAL A 131 8.61 -2.49 -8.66
CA VAL A 131 7.86 -1.26 -8.40
C VAL A 131 7.74 -1.08 -6.89
N VAL A 132 8.03 0.12 -6.39
CA VAL A 132 7.86 0.47 -4.98
C VAL A 132 6.71 1.47 -4.87
N LEU A 133 5.73 1.15 -4.03
CA LEU A 133 4.55 1.96 -3.77
C LEU A 133 4.65 2.56 -2.37
N ASP A 134 4.73 3.89 -2.28
CA ASP A 134 4.53 4.60 -1.03
C ASP A 134 3.03 4.71 -0.78
N LEU A 135 2.56 4.15 0.33
CA LEU A 135 1.14 4.06 0.66
C LEU A 135 0.80 4.97 1.84
N ILE A 136 -0.36 5.60 1.76
CA ILE A 136 -0.95 6.39 2.84
C ILE A 136 -2.40 5.98 3.06
N LYS A 137 -2.80 5.91 4.31
CA LYS A 137 -4.18 5.65 4.69
C LYS A 137 -4.94 6.96 4.83
N ILE A 138 -6.03 7.10 4.09
CA ILE A 138 -6.91 8.26 4.14
C ILE A 138 -8.27 7.78 4.66
N LYS A 139 -8.63 8.18 5.89
CA LYS A 139 -9.75 7.60 6.62
C LYS A 139 -9.55 6.09 6.80
N SER A 140 -10.35 5.26 6.14
CA SER A 140 -10.26 3.80 6.17
C SER A 140 -9.55 3.18 4.97
N ASP A 141 -9.23 3.98 3.95
CA ASP A 141 -8.78 3.47 2.65
C ASP A 141 -7.32 3.77 2.38
N TRP A 142 -6.61 2.79 1.87
CA TRP A 142 -5.26 2.97 1.38
C TRP A 142 -5.25 3.68 0.02
N ARG A 143 -4.26 4.54 -0.17
CA ARG A 143 -3.97 5.27 -1.41
C ARG A 143 -2.46 5.28 -1.66
N ILE A 144 -2.09 5.39 -2.91
CA ILE A 144 -0.69 5.52 -3.34
C ILE A 144 -0.30 6.99 -3.28
N ALA A 145 0.70 7.28 -2.47
CA ALA A 145 1.30 8.60 -2.34
C ALA A 145 2.39 8.86 -3.39
N ASN A 146 3.08 7.80 -3.81
CA ASN A 146 4.07 7.84 -4.89
C ASN A 146 4.32 6.44 -5.44
N ILE A 147 4.84 6.36 -6.65
CA ILE A 147 5.41 5.15 -7.26
C ILE A 147 6.86 5.41 -7.57
N THR A 148 7.72 4.45 -7.30
CA THR A 148 9.13 4.45 -7.69
C THR A 148 9.41 3.24 -8.55
N TRP A 149 9.92 3.45 -9.74
CA TRP A 149 10.41 2.43 -10.65
C TRP A 149 11.91 2.27 -10.50
N GLN A 150 12.37 1.04 -10.47
CA GLN A 150 13.78 0.72 -10.48
C GLN A 150 14.21 0.47 -11.91
N ARG A 151 14.99 1.39 -12.45
CA ARG A 151 15.54 1.31 -13.82
C ARG A 151 16.89 0.60 -13.84
N ASP A 152 17.29 0.18 -15.01
CA ASP A 152 18.60 -0.42 -15.23
C ASP A 152 19.73 0.49 -14.72
N GLY A 153 20.80 -0.14 -14.22
CA GLY A 153 21.92 0.58 -13.63
C GLY A 153 21.64 1.19 -12.26
N GLY A 154 20.56 0.78 -11.59
CA GLY A 154 20.19 1.22 -10.24
C GLY A 154 19.59 2.62 -10.16
N LYS A 155 19.27 3.23 -11.30
CA LYS A 155 18.55 4.51 -11.35
C LYS A 155 17.13 4.33 -10.83
N LYS A 156 16.64 5.36 -10.13
CA LYS A 156 15.27 5.41 -9.64
C LYS A 156 14.52 6.56 -10.29
N GLU A 157 13.36 6.28 -10.81
CA GLU A 157 12.43 7.27 -11.31
C GLU A 157 11.16 7.24 -10.50
N THR A 158 10.51 8.38 -10.30
CA THR A 158 9.29 8.42 -9.47
C THR A 158 8.16 9.08 -10.22
N LEU A 159 6.94 8.61 -9.98
CA LEU A 159 5.74 9.19 -10.57
C LEU A 159 5.58 10.69 -10.26
N ARG A 160 5.87 11.08 -9.02
CA ARG A 160 5.89 12.52 -8.67
C ARG A 160 7.04 13.27 -9.34
N GLY A 161 8.14 12.60 -9.64
CA GLY A 161 9.30 13.17 -10.32
C GLY A 161 8.96 13.60 -11.74
N LEU A 162 8.08 12.88 -12.44
CA LEU A 162 7.63 13.21 -13.79
C LEU A 162 6.97 14.60 -13.88
N TYR A 163 6.38 15.09 -12.79
CA TYR A 163 5.65 16.36 -12.71
C TYR A 163 6.44 17.51 -12.06
N ARG A 164 7.74 17.31 -11.79
CA ARG A 164 8.63 18.35 -11.27
C ARG A 164 9.35 19.01 -12.42
N HIS A 165 8.83 20.14 -12.85
CA HIS A 165 9.45 21.04 -13.84
C HIS A 165 9.77 22.37 -13.18
#